data_289abcd4c915d8098a370c7f238f286b
#
_entry.id   289abcd4c915d8098a370c7f238f286b
#
_cell.length_a   1.000
_cell.length_b   1.000
_cell.length_c   1.000
_cell.angle_alpha   90.00
_cell.angle_beta   90.00
_cell.angle_gamma   90.00
#
_symmetry.space_group_name_H-M   'P 1'
#
loop_
_entity.id
_entity.type
_entity.pdbx_description
1 polymer ?
#
loop_
_entity_poly.entity_id
_entity_poly.type
_entity_poly.pdbx_seq_one_letter_code
_entity_poly.pdbx_strand_id
1 'polypeptide(L)'
;MVAFCDRNCNVIAPFIAAPGNRNESPLLQAALPQVSRIAKQVGLDLNQALVSLDGVYDSRANRKAIFNRGMVPNIPENPRGRKTPKRGRKPIFDPAILKERFRTIERVFAWEDKFRRLLLRFERISKLHYALKTLAYTLINLRHFCQS
;
A
#
# COMPACT_ATOMS: atom_id res chain seq x y z
N MET A 1 -7.82 4.51 -3.55
CA MET A 1 -6.99 3.54 -4.32
C MET A 1 -5.95 2.93 -3.40
N VAL A 2 -5.75 1.62 -3.46
CA VAL A 2 -4.72 0.92 -2.66
C VAL A 2 -3.69 0.30 -3.60
N ALA A 3 -2.41 0.56 -3.34
CA ALA A 3 -1.26 -0.04 -3.98
C ALA A 3 -0.22 -0.41 -2.92
N PHE A 4 0.63 -1.38 -3.20
CA PHE A 4 1.72 -1.78 -2.32
C PHE A 4 3.06 -1.50 -2.99
N CYS A 5 4.01 -1.01 -2.21
CA CYS A 5 5.39 -0.86 -2.65
C CYS A 5 6.36 -1.41 -1.58
N ASP A 6 7.53 -1.82 -2.04
CA ASP A 6 8.63 -2.20 -1.16
C ASP A 6 9.44 -0.98 -0.69
N ARG A 7 10.47 -1.22 0.12
CA ARG A 7 11.38 -0.17 0.64
C ARG A 7 12.17 0.53 -0.47
N ASN A 8 12.39 -0.14 -1.60
CA ASN A 8 13.10 0.38 -2.76
C ASN A 8 12.17 1.16 -3.70
N CYS A 9 10.90 1.39 -3.30
CA CYS A 9 9.88 2.06 -4.07
C CYS A 9 9.38 1.27 -5.31
N ASN A 10 9.60 -0.05 -5.37
CA ASN A 10 8.99 -0.88 -6.40
C ASN A 10 7.53 -1.12 -6.07
N VAL A 11 6.65 -0.89 -7.02
CA VAL A 11 5.23 -1.18 -6.86
C VAL A 11 4.98 -2.66 -7.16
N ILE A 12 4.53 -3.40 -6.13
CA ILE A 12 4.46 -4.87 -6.15
C ILE A 12 3.11 -5.38 -6.67
N ALA A 13 2.04 -4.66 -6.41
CA ALA A 13 0.69 -5.18 -6.65
C ALA A 13 -0.16 -4.22 -7.47
N PRO A 14 -1.13 -4.77 -8.24
CA PRO A 14 -2.06 -3.97 -9.01
C PRO A 14 -2.93 -3.11 -8.08
N PHE A 15 -3.47 -2.06 -8.65
CA PHE A 15 -4.32 -1.13 -7.93
C PHE A 15 -5.71 -1.71 -7.69
N ILE A 16 -6.21 -1.52 -6.47
CA ILE A 16 -7.65 -1.63 -6.23
C ILE A 16 -8.27 -0.28 -6.53
N ALA A 17 -8.94 -0.21 -7.67
CA ALA A 17 -9.67 0.98 -8.08
C ALA A 17 -10.89 1.20 -7.18
N ALA A 18 -11.12 2.44 -6.78
CA ALA A 18 -12.32 2.84 -6.06
C ALA A 18 -12.62 4.32 -6.30
N PRO A 19 -13.88 4.75 -6.21
CA PRO A 19 -14.25 6.16 -6.20
C PRO A 19 -13.49 6.92 -5.11
N GLY A 20 -13.12 8.18 -5.37
CA GLY A 20 -12.28 8.97 -4.47
C GLY A 20 -12.89 9.26 -3.09
N ASN A 21 -14.22 9.21 -2.98
CA ASN A 21 -14.97 9.38 -1.74
C ASN A 21 -15.13 8.08 -0.92
N ARG A 22 -14.66 6.93 -1.43
CA ARG A 22 -14.78 5.65 -0.72
C ARG A 22 -13.69 5.50 0.32
N ASN A 23 -14.07 5.04 1.51
CA ASN A 23 -13.11 4.69 2.56
C ASN A 23 -12.15 3.58 2.06
N GLU A 24 -10.85 3.82 2.19
CA GLU A 24 -9.81 2.92 1.70
C GLU A 24 -9.59 1.70 2.62
N SER A 25 -9.95 1.80 3.90
CA SER A 25 -9.71 0.73 4.87
C SER A 25 -10.31 -0.63 4.47
N PRO A 26 -11.56 -0.73 3.95
CA PRO A 26 -12.09 -1.99 3.45
C PRO A 26 -11.40 -2.50 2.17
N LEU A 27 -10.81 -1.62 1.36
CA LEU A 27 -10.13 -1.99 0.12
C LEU A 27 -8.86 -2.79 0.38
N LEU A 28 -8.24 -2.63 1.54
CA LEU A 28 -7.08 -3.40 1.97
C LEU A 28 -7.36 -4.91 1.93
N GLN A 29 -8.53 -5.33 2.43
CA GLN A 29 -8.89 -6.75 2.46
C GLN A 29 -9.02 -7.36 1.07
N ALA A 30 -9.47 -6.59 0.09
CA ALA A 30 -9.52 -7.01 -1.32
C ALA A 30 -8.13 -6.99 -1.99
N ALA A 31 -7.23 -6.11 -1.54
CA ALA A 31 -5.89 -5.98 -2.09
C ALA A 31 -4.93 -7.09 -1.62
N LEU A 32 -5.02 -7.50 -0.36
CA LEU A 32 -4.11 -8.48 0.25
C LEU A 32 -4.00 -9.82 -0.52
N PRO A 33 -5.10 -10.45 -0.99
CA PRO A 33 -4.99 -11.68 -1.80
C PRO A 33 -4.23 -11.47 -3.11
N GLN A 34 -4.37 -10.30 -3.73
CA GLN A 34 -3.67 -9.98 -4.97
C GLN A 34 -2.17 -9.78 -4.73
N VAL A 35 -1.79 -9.10 -3.64
CA VAL A 35 -0.39 -8.97 -3.21
C VAL A 35 0.23 -10.36 -2.99
N SER A 36 -0.43 -11.24 -2.22
CA SER A 36 0.06 -12.59 -1.96
C SER A 36 0.23 -13.41 -3.25
N ARG A 37 -0.70 -13.28 -4.19
CA ARG A 37 -0.63 -13.95 -5.50
C ARG A 37 0.56 -13.47 -6.32
N ILE A 38 0.73 -12.14 -6.44
CA ILE A 38 1.84 -11.55 -7.22
C ILE A 38 3.18 -11.88 -6.57
N ALA A 39 3.29 -11.75 -5.24
CA ALA A 39 4.50 -12.11 -4.52
C ALA A 39 4.92 -13.56 -4.80
N LYS A 40 3.96 -14.49 -4.76
CA LYS A 40 4.21 -15.89 -5.11
C LYS A 40 4.68 -16.06 -6.56
N GLN A 41 4.09 -15.32 -7.50
CA GLN A 41 4.47 -15.39 -8.93
C GLN A 41 5.90 -14.88 -9.20
N VAL A 42 6.34 -13.87 -8.45
CA VAL A 42 7.69 -13.29 -8.60
C VAL A 42 8.71 -13.87 -7.63
N GLY A 43 8.34 -14.90 -6.86
CA GLY A 43 9.25 -15.54 -5.90
C GLY A 43 9.56 -14.71 -4.65
N LEU A 44 8.73 -13.70 -4.32
CA LEU A 44 8.88 -12.87 -3.14
C LEU A 44 8.22 -13.53 -1.92
N ASP A 45 9.03 -13.83 -0.90
CA ASP A 45 8.50 -14.33 0.37
C ASP A 45 7.96 -13.16 1.20
N LEU A 46 6.68 -13.25 1.57
CA LEU A 46 6.00 -12.29 2.45
C LEU A 46 5.94 -12.75 3.91
N ASN A 47 6.50 -13.92 4.25
CA ASN A 47 6.48 -14.40 5.62
C ASN A 47 7.27 -13.44 6.53
N GLN A 48 6.66 -13.04 7.64
CA GLN A 48 7.18 -12.03 8.58
C GLN A 48 7.42 -10.63 7.96
N ALA A 49 7.01 -10.40 6.72
CA ALA A 49 7.12 -9.08 6.10
C ALA A 49 6.28 -8.04 6.86
N LEU A 50 6.90 -6.89 7.15
CA LEU A 50 6.22 -5.77 7.82
C LEU A 50 5.36 -5.00 6.83
N VAL A 51 4.06 -4.93 7.11
CA VAL A 51 3.09 -4.12 6.34
C VAL A 51 2.81 -2.84 7.09
N SER A 52 3.45 -1.75 6.66
CA SER A 52 3.29 -0.43 7.29
C SER A 52 2.16 0.35 6.63
N LEU A 53 1.16 0.73 7.42
CA LEU A 53 -0.02 1.48 6.98
C LEU A 53 -0.28 2.65 7.94
N ASP A 54 -1.06 3.63 7.50
CA ASP A 54 -1.47 4.73 8.36
C ASP A 54 -2.63 4.35 9.31
N GLY A 55 -2.97 5.25 10.25
CA GLY A 55 -3.98 5.01 11.26
C GLY A 55 -5.41 4.85 10.72
N VAL A 56 -5.69 5.20 9.46
CA VAL A 56 -6.99 4.98 8.82
C VAL A 56 -7.29 3.48 8.69
N TYR A 57 -6.24 2.67 8.57
CA TYR A 57 -6.34 1.21 8.47
C TYR A 57 -6.39 0.50 9.82
N ASP A 58 -6.34 1.23 10.96
CA ASP A 58 -6.38 0.63 12.30
C ASP A 58 -7.75 0.01 12.60
N SER A 59 -7.91 -1.24 12.22
CA SER A 59 -9.04 -2.07 12.58
C SER A 59 -8.58 -3.49 12.92
N ARG A 60 -9.35 -4.16 13.81
CA ARG A 60 -9.10 -5.58 14.16
C ARG A 60 -9.13 -6.47 12.92
N ALA A 61 -10.06 -6.19 12.00
CA ALA A 61 -10.22 -6.95 10.76
C ALA A 61 -9.00 -6.84 9.86
N ASN A 62 -8.47 -5.63 9.65
CA ASN A 62 -7.28 -5.40 8.83
C ASN A 62 -6.03 -6.03 9.43
N ARG A 63 -5.79 -5.85 10.74
CA ARG A 63 -4.66 -6.48 11.44
C ARG A 63 -4.72 -8.01 11.34
N LYS A 64 -5.91 -8.60 11.55
CA LYS A 64 -6.12 -10.04 11.41
C LYS A 64 -5.90 -10.51 9.97
N ALA A 65 -6.37 -9.75 8.98
CA ALA A 65 -6.21 -10.10 7.56
C ALA A 65 -4.74 -10.12 7.12
N ILE A 66 -3.91 -9.20 7.63
CA ILE A 66 -2.46 -9.16 7.41
C ILE A 66 -1.80 -10.35 8.12
N PHE A 67 -2.09 -10.53 9.41
CA PHE A 67 -1.50 -11.58 10.23
C PHE A 67 -1.78 -12.99 9.69
N ASN A 68 -3.01 -13.26 9.26
CA ASN A 68 -3.41 -14.55 8.69
C ASN A 68 -2.67 -14.90 7.37
N ARG A 69 -1.93 -13.95 6.80
CA ARG A 69 -1.07 -14.16 5.63
C ARG A 69 0.41 -14.27 5.97
N GLY A 70 0.73 -14.45 7.25
CA GLY A 70 2.11 -14.56 7.73
C GLY A 70 2.84 -13.21 7.82
N MET A 71 2.18 -12.09 7.53
CA MET A 71 2.78 -10.77 7.58
C MET A 71 2.56 -10.10 8.95
N VAL A 72 3.34 -9.08 9.27
CA VAL A 72 3.28 -8.34 10.53
C VAL A 72 2.71 -6.93 10.28
N PRO A 73 1.55 -6.57 10.86
CA PRO A 73 0.97 -5.24 10.70
C PRO A 73 1.70 -4.20 11.53
N ASN A 74 2.26 -3.17 10.89
CA ASN A 74 2.81 -1.97 11.52
C ASN A 74 1.86 -0.78 11.27
N ILE A 75 0.84 -0.64 12.11
CA ILE A 75 -0.21 0.37 11.99
C ILE A 75 -0.29 1.16 13.30
N PRO A 76 -0.23 2.49 13.28
CA PRO A 76 -0.43 3.28 14.50
C PRO A 76 -1.87 3.15 14.99
N GLU A 77 -2.06 3.21 16.30
CA GLU A 77 -3.40 3.27 16.86
C GLU A 77 -4.10 4.55 16.45
N ASN A 78 -5.36 4.43 16.01
CA ASN A 78 -6.20 5.57 15.70
C ASN A 78 -7.09 5.90 16.93
N PRO A 79 -6.83 7.01 17.63
CA PRO A 79 -7.59 7.39 18.82
C PRO A 79 -8.99 7.94 18.51
N ARG A 80 -9.31 8.17 17.22
CA ARG A 80 -10.59 8.79 16.82
C ARG A 80 -11.78 8.00 17.37
N GLY A 81 -12.65 8.71 18.12
CA GLY A 81 -13.89 8.15 18.69
C GLY A 81 -13.71 7.34 19.98
N ARG A 82 -12.52 7.22 20.55
CA ARG A 82 -12.29 6.53 21.82
C ARG A 82 -12.16 7.51 22.98
N LYS A 83 -13.06 7.39 23.95
CA LYS A 83 -13.00 8.13 25.22
C LYS A 83 -12.06 7.48 26.24
N THR A 84 -11.80 6.16 26.12
CA THR A 84 -10.97 5.38 27.04
C THR A 84 -9.91 4.57 26.30
N PRO A 85 -8.70 4.39 26.87
CA PRO A 85 -7.67 3.54 26.29
C PRO A 85 -8.18 2.08 26.14
N LYS A 86 -7.70 1.39 25.10
CA LYS A 86 -7.94 -0.07 24.97
C LYS A 86 -7.31 -0.80 26.15
N ARG A 87 -8.08 -1.70 26.77
CA ARG A 87 -7.53 -2.67 27.72
C ARG A 87 -6.78 -3.78 26.96
N GLY A 88 -5.71 -4.28 27.55
CA GLY A 88 -4.92 -5.38 27.02
C GLY A 88 -3.58 -4.95 26.41
N ARG A 89 -2.86 -5.93 25.82
CA ARG A 89 -1.56 -5.71 25.20
C ARG A 89 -1.68 -4.74 24.00
N LYS A 90 -0.86 -3.70 23.98
CA LYS A 90 -0.78 -2.79 22.84
C LYS A 90 -0.23 -3.53 21.62
N PRO A 91 -0.74 -3.23 20.41
CA PRO A 91 -0.15 -3.74 19.17
C PRO A 91 1.32 -3.31 19.05
N ILE A 92 2.14 -4.19 18.48
CA ILE A 92 3.51 -3.84 18.13
C ILE A 92 3.44 -2.75 17.04
N PHE A 93 4.17 -1.66 17.27
CA PHE A 93 4.23 -0.54 16.35
C PHE A 93 5.62 0.09 16.41
N ASP A 94 6.24 0.26 15.25
CA ASP A 94 7.53 0.93 15.09
C ASP A 94 7.31 2.25 14.31
N PRO A 95 7.50 3.41 14.95
CA PRO A 95 7.34 4.71 14.31
C PRO A 95 8.42 5.00 13.27
N ALA A 96 9.62 4.41 13.38
CA ALA A 96 10.69 4.61 12.41
C ALA A 96 10.30 4.00 11.05
N ILE A 97 9.72 2.80 11.06
CA ILE A 97 9.19 2.13 9.86
C ILE A 97 8.05 2.93 9.24
N LEU A 98 7.17 3.52 10.05
CA LEU A 98 6.10 4.38 9.52
C LEU A 98 6.68 5.63 8.85
N LYS A 99 7.70 6.26 9.43
CA LYS A 99 8.38 7.42 8.84
C LYS A 99 9.07 7.07 7.51
N GLU A 100 9.72 5.91 7.45
CA GLU A 100 10.31 5.40 6.21
C GLU A 100 9.23 5.18 5.14
N ARG A 101 8.09 4.60 5.50
CA ARG A 101 6.94 4.43 4.60
C ARG A 101 6.51 5.75 3.97
N PHE A 102 6.38 6.83 4.74
CA PHE A 102 6.01 8.13 4.18
C PHE A 102 6.99 8.58 3.10
N ARG A 103 8.30 8.52 3.38
CA ARG A 103 9.34 8.88 2.40
C ARG A 103 9.27 8.03 1.14
N THR A 104 9.02 6.73 1.29
CA THR A 104 8.91 5.78 0.17
C THR A 104 7.72 6.11 -0.71
N ILE A 105 6.54 6.32 -0.11
CA ILE A 105 5.30 6.62 -0.85
C ILE A 105 5.36 7.98 -1.54
N GLU A 106 5.88 9.02 -0.87
CA GLU A 106 6.06 10.33 -1.47
C GLU A 106 7.00 10.27 -2.69
N ARG A 107 8.05 9.46 -2.63
CA ARG A 107 8.96 9.24 -3.76
C ARG A 107 8.26 8.55 -4.93
N VAL A 108 7.45 7.52 -4.66
CA VAL A 108 6.67 6.83 -5.69
C VAL A 108 5.70 7.80 -6.37
N PHE A 109 4.98 8.62 -5.61
CA PHE A 109 4.08 9.62 -6.16
C PHE A 109 4.83 10.70 -6.95
N ALA A 110 5.96 11.20 -6.46
CA ALA A 110 6.78 12.16 -7.19
C ALA A 110 7.30 11.62 -8.53
N TRP A 111 7.52 10.32 -8.64
CA TRP A 111 7.85 9.70 -9.92
C TRP A 111 6.64 9.51 -10.82
N GLU A 112 5.47 9.16 -10.25
CA GLU A 112 4.20 9.09 -10.99
C GLU A 112 3.86 10.45 -11.62
N ASP A 113 4.06 11.54 -10.90
CA ASP A 113 3.76 12.90 -11.34
C ASP A 113 4.60 13.35 -12.55
N LYS A 114 5.72 12.70 -12.82
CA LYS A 114 6.50 12.92 -14.05
C LYS A 114 5.78 12.46 -15.32
N PHE A 115 4.80 11.56 -15.17
CA PHE A 115 3.94 11.15 -16.29
C PHE A 115 2.76 12.11 -16.44
N ARG A 116 2.94 13.16 -17.24
CA ARG A 116 1.96 14.28 -17.41
C ARG A 116 0.52 13.84 -17.64
N ARG A 117 0.30 12.72 -18.36
CA ARG A 117 -1.06 12.18 -18.58
C ARG A 117 -1.72 11.67 -17.29
N LEU A 118 -0.93 11.19 -16.33
CA LEU A 118 -1.44 10.73 -15.03
C LEU A 118 -1.68 11.93 -14.10
N LEU A 119 -0.75 12.87 -14.05
CA LEU A 119 -0.84 14.07 -13.23
C LEU A 119 -2.08 14.92 -13.57
N LEU A 120 -2.32 15.18 -14.84
CA LEU A 120 -3.44 16.01 -15.30
C LEU A 120 -4.75 15.23 -15.50
N ARG A 121 -4.74 13.91 -15.27
CA ARG A 121 -5.90 13.02 -15.39
C ARG A 121 -6.77 13.26 -16.62
N PHE A 122 -6.14 13.31 -17.79
CA PHE A 122 -6.86 13.50 -19.06
C PHE A 122 -7.81 12.36 -19.42
N GLU A 123 -7.58 11.17 -18.87
CA GLU A 123 -8.38 9.98 -19.19
C GLU A 123 -9.70 9.96 -18.41
N ARG A 124 -10.81 10.08 -19.12
CA ARG A 124 -12.16 9.99 -18.57
C ARG A 124 -12.54 8.54 -18.22
N ILE A 125 -12.02 7.58 -18.99
CA ILE A 125 -12.27 6.15 -18.80
C ILE A 125 -11.36 5.62 -17.70
N SER A 126 -11.92 5.26 -16.54
CA SER A 126 -11.16 4.77 -15.40
C SER A 126 -10.27 3.57 -15.73
N LYS A 127 -10.76 2.63 -16.54
CA LYS A 127 -9.98 1.45 -16.95
C LYS A 127 -8.69 1.84 -17.69
N LEU A 128 -8.77 2.81 -18.60
CA LEU A 128 -7.63 3.31 -19.34
C LEU A 128 -6.64 4.07 -18.42
N HIS A 129 -7.18 4.91 -17.54
CA HIS A 129 -6.34 5.60 -16.53
C HIS A 129 -5.52 4.62 -15.68
N TYR A 130 -6.15 3.53 -15.16
CA TYR A 130 -5.42 2.53 -14.37
C TYR A 130 -4.46 1.69 -15.20
N ALA A 131 -4.74 1.45 -16.48
CA ALA A 131 -3.80 0.81 -17.38
C ALA A 131 -2.54 1.68 -17.60
N LEU A 132 -2.70 2.99 -17.79
CA LEU A 132 -1.58 3.94 -17.88
C LEU A 132 -0.79 4.02 -16.57
N LYS A 133 -1.46 3.98 -15.40
CA LYS A 133 -0.77 3.88 -14.10
C LYS A 133 0.07 2.61 -14.00
N THR A 134 -0.48 1.47 -14.40
CA THR A 134 0.26 0.20 -14.39
C THR A 134 1.49 0.28 -15.27
N LEU A 135 1.37 0.85 -16.47
CA LEU A 135 2.51 1.07 -17.37
C LEU A 135 3.57 1.98 -16.73
N ALA A 136 3.16 3.11 -16.14
CA ALA A 136 4.09 4.03 -15.48
C ALA A 136 4.87 3.35 -14.35
N TYR A 137 4.20 2.57 -13.49
CA TYR A 137 4.89 1.86 -12.42
C TYR A 137 5.77 0.71 -12.93
N THR A 138 5.39 0.07 -14.03
CA THR A 138 6.28 -0.90 -14.71
C THR A 138 7.56 -0.23 -15.17
N LEU A 139 7.47 0.96 -15.77
CA LEU A 139 8.66 1.74 -16.19
C LEU A 139 9.50 2.20 -15.00
N ILE A 140 8.88 2.60 -13.89
CA ILE A 140 9.59 2.96 -12.65
C ILE A 140 10.35 1.76 -12.09
N ASN A 141 9.68 0.60 -11.98
CA ASN A 141 10.32 -0.63 -11.50
C ASN A 141 11.47 -1.07 -12.42
N LEU A 142 11.26 -1.04 -13.73
CA LEU A 142 12.28 -1.40 -14.72
C LEU A 142 13.51 -0.47 -14.61
N ARG A 143 13.29 0.83 -14.41
CA ARG A 143 14.40 1.78 -14.21
C ARG A 143 15.25 1.40 -13.00
N HIS A 144 14.63 1.01 -11.88
CA HIS A 144 15.38 0.55 -10.70
C HIS A 144 16.20 -0.69 -11.01
N PHE A 145 15.59 -1.65 -11.68
CA PHE A 145 16.26 -2.90 -12.07
C PHE A 145 17.46 -2.65 -12.98
N CYS A 146 17.38 -1.69 -13.91
CA CYS A 146 18.48 -1.37 -14.82
C CYS A 146 19.57 -0.49 -14.20
N GLN A 147 19.34 0.12 -13.04
CA GLN A 147 20.30 1.00 -12.36
C GLN A 147 20.99 0.31 -11.16
N SER A 148 20.57 -0.90 -10.82
CA SER A 148 21.19 -1.76 -9.83
C SER A 148 22.25 -2.65 -10.49
#